data_452a116e7c84e36519737cb1946a1d11
#
_entry.id   452a116e7c84e36519737cb1946a1d11
#
_cell.length_a   1.000
_cell.length_b   1.000
_cell.length_c   1.000
_cell.angle_alpha   90.00
_cell.angle_beta   90.00
_cell.angle_gamma   90.00
#
_symmetry.space_group_name_H-M   'P 1'
#
loop_
_entity.id
_entity.type
_entity.pdbx_description
1 polymer ?
#
loop_
_entity_poly.entity_id
_entity_poly.type
_entity_poly.pdbx_seq_one_letter_code
_entity_poly.pdbx_strand_id
1 'polypeptide(L)'
;ISLSPDWTARGEGVPVPEKWAISIGDYTVNEYIGQSHEAQRLFEPGSYSLVVYNPADGITVEGTTATVSASSEAGQDAFISGSPAWFFTAVQDVTIEKDREYLFSVVMKQQIRRLTLIVEPTGKTADLIEGIEGSLSGVAGKIDFATGSHSSPSEVKLDFTKISEGADAGKWMTSVLLLGIADDKQQLSVNMRFIKGSALRPIAIDSDLSAPLAGFNTDKPHPLV
;
A
#
# COMPACT_ATOMS: atom_id res chain seq x y z
N ILE A 1 22.43 -18.72 -12.84
CA ILE A 1 21.22 -17.88 -12.98
C ILE A 1 21.55 -16.49 -12.51
N SER A 2 21.33 -15.49 -13.37
CA SER A 2 21.42 -14.08 -13.01
C SER A 2 20.02 -13.46 -13.05
N LEU A 3 19.73 -12.58 -12.10
CA LEU A 3 18.45 -11.90 -11.95
C LEU A 3 18.66 -10.38 -11.88
N SER A 4 17.80 -9.63 -12.55
CA SER A 4 17.74 -8.17 -12.42
C SER A 4 16.29 -7.70 -12.28
N PRO A 5 15.97 -6.84 -11.29
CA PRO A 5 14.66 -6.25 -11.16
C PRO A 5 14.50 -5.09 -12.16
N ASP A 6 13.36 -5.06 -12.82
CA ASP A 6 12.94 -3.95 -13.67
C ASP A 6 11.88 -3.11 -12.92
N TRP A 7 12.23 -1.87 -12.61
CA TRP A 7 11.40 -0.93 -11.84
C TRP A 7 10.61 0.04 -12.72
N THR A 8 10.54 -0.20 -14.03
CA THR A 8 9.88 0.74 -14.98
C THR A 8 8.37 0.85 -14.78
N ALA A 9 7.74 -0.17 -14.16
CA ALA A 9 6.30 -0.18 -13.87
C ALA A 9 5.90 0.59 -12.59
N ARG A 10 6.82 1.32 -11.95
CA ARG A 10 6.50 2.15 -10.78
C ARG A 10 5.82 3.46 -11.17
N GLY A 11 5.03 3.99 -10.25
CA GLY A 11 4.40 5.30 -10.40
C GLY A 11 5.40 6.46 -10.40
N GLU A 12 5.00 7.57 -10.97
CA GLU A 12 5.80 8.79 -10.99
C GLU A 12 6.08 9.27 -9.55
N GLY A 13 7.34 9.64 -9.28
CA GLY A 13 7.78 10.10 -7.96
C GLY A 13 7.90 9.00 -6.90
N VAL A 14 7.64 7.74 -7.24
CA VAL A 14 7.84 6.60 -6.34
C VAL A 14 9.31 6.18 -6.38
N PRO A 15 10.02 6.13 -5.22
CA PRO A 15 11.43 5.77 -5.20
C PRO A 15 11.66 4.31 -5.60
N VAL A 16 12.81 4.04 -6.22
CA VAL A 16 13.29 2.67 -6.42
C VAL A 16 13.80 2.14 -5.08
N PRO A 17 13.35 0.96 -4.64
CA PRO A 17 13.89 0.32 -3.44
C PRO A 17 15.39 -0.01 -3.59
N GLU A 18 16.14 0.15 -2.49
CA GLU A 18 17.56 -0.18 -2.45
C GLU A 18 17.82 -1.68 -2.23
N LYS A 19 16.82 -2.38 -1.68
CA LYS A 19 16.91 -3.80 -1.34
C LYS A 19 15.78 -4.57 -2.00
N TRP A 20 16.05 -5.81 -2.34
CA TRP A 20 15.07 -6.75 -2.85
C TRP A 20 15.44 -8.18 -2.46
N ALA A 21 14.45 -9.04 -2.34
CA ALA A 21 14.57 -10.42 -1.95
C ALA A 21 14.16 -11.34 -3.10
N ILE A 22 14.76 -12.52 -3.15
CA ILE A 22 14.52 -13.55 -4.17
C ILE A 22 14.16 -14.85 -3.48
N SER A 23 13.19 -15.56 -4.04
CA SER A 23 12.88 -16.93 -3.70
C SER A 23 12.65 -17.73 -4.98
N ILE A 24 13.36 -18.85 -5.14
CA ILE A 24 13.21 -19.81 -6.24
C ILE A 24 13.43 -21.23 -5.71
N GLY A 25 12.37 -22.04 -5.65
CA GLY A 25 12.41 -23.33 -4.99
C GLY A 25 12.78 -23.19 -3.50
N ASP A 26 13.84 -23.89 -3.09
CA ASP A 26 14.42 -23.81 -1.73
C ASP A 26 15.53 -22.76 -1.59
N TYR A 27 15.85 -22.04 -2.67
CA TYR A 27 16.82 -20.95 -2.66
C TYR A 27 16.13 -19.66 -2.29
N THR A 28 16.55 -19.06 -1.18
CA THR A 28 16.03 -17.77 -0.73
C THR A 28 17.19 -16.86 -0.32
N VAL A 29 17.19 -15.64 -0.86
CA VAL A 29 18.07 -14.55 -0.47
C VAL A 29 17.19 -13.43 0.06
N ASN A 30 17.27 -13.20 1.37
CA ASN A 30 16.33 -12.32 2.06
C ASN A 30 16.63 -10.83 1.89
N GLU A 31 17.88 -10.47 1.59
CA GLU A 31 18.27 -9.08 1.35
C GLU A 31 19.30 -9.01 0.25
N TYR A 32 19.04 -8.12 -0.71
CA TYR A 32 19.97 -7.92 -1.79
C TYR A 32 20.06 -6.43 -2.15
N ILE A 33 21.29 -5.89 -2.15
CA ILE A 33 21.55 -4.51 -2.54
C ILE A 33 22.21 -4.53 -3.91
N GLY A 34 21.66 -3.79 -4.86
CA GLY A 34 22.20 -3.68 -6.21
C GLY A 34 21.19 -3.90 -7.30
N GLN A 35 21.67 -3.86 -8.54
CA GLN A 35 20.81 -3.94 -9.73
C GLN A 35 20.66 -5.35 -10.30
N SER A 36 21.54 -6.27 -9.93
CA SER A 36 21.49 -7.67 -10.37
C SER A 36 22.01 -8.60 -9.30
N HIS A 37 21.54 -9.83 -9.32
CA HIS A 37 21.97 -10.92 -8.46
C HIS A 37 22.43 -12.11 -9.29
N GLU A 38 23.55 -12.70 -8.92
CA GLU A 38 24.03 -13.95 -9.48
C GLU A 38 23.95 -15.05 -8.44
N ALA A 39 23.08 -16.05 -8.69
CA ALA A 39 22.92 -17.16 -7.76
C ALA A 39 24.18 -18.03 -7.69
N GLN A 40 24.72 -18.19 -6.49
CA GLN A 40 25.96 -18.93 -6.21
C GLN A 40 25.68 -20.43 -6.00
N ARG A 41 24.71 -20.99 -6.73
CA ARG A 41 24.39 -22.42 -6.69
C ARG A 41 23.87 -22.92 -8.05
N LEU A 42 23.99 -24.22 -8.24
CA LEU A 42 23.35 -24.92 -9.36
C LEU A 42 21.93 -25.31 -8.98
N PHE A 43 21.02 -25.18 -9.92
CA PHE A 43 19.65 -25.64 -9.80
C PHE A 43 19.46 -26.92 -10.62
N GLU A 44 18.71 -27.86 -10.07
CA GLU A 44 18.29 -29.04 -10.81
C GLU A 44 17.37 -28.62 -11.97
N PRO A 45 17.44 -29.32 -13.13
CA PRO A 45 16.50 -29.09 -14.21
C PRO A 45 15.05 -29.28 -13.74
N GLY A 46 14.17 -28.35 -14.07
CA GLY A 46 12.77 -28.36 -13.62
C GLY A 46 12.06 -27.03 -13.77
N SER A 47 10.80 -27.02 -13.38
CA SER A 47 9.97 -25.82 -13.33
C SER A 47 9.93 -25.26 -11.91
N TYR A 48 10.10 -23.96 -11.77
CA TYR A 48 10.15 -23.24 -10.51
C TYR A 48 9.25 -22.00 -10.58
N SER A 49 8.71 -21.59 -9.45
CA SER A 49 8.15 -20.26 -9.29
C SER A 49 9.24 -19.35 -8.72
N LEU A 50 9.56 -18.31 -9.47
CA LEU A 50 10.45 -17.23 -9.07
C LEU A 50 9.62 -16.14 -8.42
N VAL A 51 9.87 -15.86 -7.15
CA VAL A 51 9.22 -14.79 -6.37
C VAL A 51 10.25 -13.73 -6.03
N VAL A 52 9.96 -12.49 -6.35
CA VAL A 52 10.82 -11.35 -6.06
C VAL A 52 9.99 -10.25 -5.40
N TYR A 53 10.52 -9.63 -4.35
CA TYR A 53 9.88 -8.51 -3.68
C TYR A 53 10.91 -7.62 -2.98
N ASN A 54 10.58 -6.38 -2.67
CA ASN A 54 11.41 -5.57 -1.79
C ASN A 54 10.92 -5.69 -0.34
N PRO A 55 11.80 -5.92 0.65
CA PRO A 55 11.46 -5.72 2.05
C PRO A 55 10.95 -4.29 2.27
N ALA A 56 9.79 -4.16 2.90
CA ALA A 56 9.13 -2.87 3.10
C ALA A 56 8.65 -2.74 4.54
N ASP A 57 8.90 -1.59 5.17
CA ASP A 57 8.45 -1.32 6.51
C ASP A 57 6.92 -1.39 6.60
N GLY A 58 6.42 -2.04 7.65
CA GLY A 58 5.00 -2.26 7.84
C GLY A 58 4.41 -3.39 7.00
N ILE A 59 5.23 -4.19 6.29
CA ILE A 59 4.78 -5.35 5.50
C ILE A 59 5.60 -6.57 5.86
N THR A 60 4.92 -7.69 6.10
CA THR A 60 5.52 -9.03 6.23
C THR A 60 5.12 -9.88 5.03
N VAL A 61 6.04 -10.71 4.53
CA VAL A 61 5.83 -11.57 3.37
C VAL A 61 6.03 -13.03 3.76
N GLU A 62 5.04 -13.87 3.43
CA GLU A 62 5.10 -15.33 3.57
C GLU A 62 4.67 -15.97 2.25
N GLY A 63 5.60 -16.61 1.54
CA GLY A 63 5.35 -17.11 0.18
C GLY A 63 4.98 -15.98 -0.76
N THR A 64 3.75 -16.00 -1.30
CA THR A 64 3.18 -14.95 -2.16
C THR A 64 2.19 -14.05 -1.43
N THR A 65 2.06 -14.22 -0.11
CA THR A 65 1.15 -13.40 0.70
C THR A 65 1.91 -12.28 1.40
N ALA A 66 1.50 -11.04 1.17
CA ALA A 66 1.95 -9.88 1.92
C ALA A 66 0.87 -9.42 2.90
N THR A 67 1.26 -9.13 4.14
CA THR A 67 0.39 -8.69 5.22
C THR A 67 0.86 -7.34 5.75
N VAL A 68 -0.04 -6.37 5.84
CA VAL A 68 0.23 -5.06 6.45
C VAL A 68 0.17 -5.20 7.97
N SER A 69 1.13 -4.59 8.67
CA SER A 69 1.13 -4.55 10.13
C SER A 69 -0.11 -3.85 10.65
N ALA A 70 -0.78 -4.48 11.61
CA ALA A 70 -1.91 -3.90 12.33
C ALA A 70 -1.49 -3.53 13.74
N SER A 71 -1.97 -2.41 14.27
CA SER A 71 -1.94 -2.11 15.70
C SER A 71 -3.31 -2.42 16.28
N SER A 72 -3.36 -3.23 17.32
CA SER A 72 -4.55 -3.40 18.15
C SER A 72 -4.32 -2.65 19.47
N GLU A 73 -5.12 -1.63 19.74
CA GLU A 73 -5.31 -1.17 21.11
C GLU A 73 -6.25 -2.18 21.79
N ALA A 74 -5.95 -2.53 23.03
CA ALA A 74 -6.72 -3.55 23.76
C ALA A 74 -8.22 -3.21 23.77
N GLY A 75 -9.05 -4.08 23.16
CA GLY A 75 -10.50 -3.95 23.10
C GLY A 75 -11.06 -3.19 21.90
N GLN A 76 -10.25 -2.86 20.91
CA GLN A 76 -10.69 -2.28 19.65
C GLN A 76 -10.37 -3.21 18.46
N ASP A 77 -11.10 -3.08 17.36
CA ASP A 77 -10.81 -3.75 16.10
C ASP A 77 -9.40 -3.37 15.61
N ALA A 78 -8.75 -4.31 14.94
CA ALA A 78 -7.39 -4.09 14.45
C ALA A 78 -7.37 -2.99 13.37
N PHE A 79 -6.67 -1.91 13.66
CA PHE A 79 -6.39 -0.86 12.67
C PHE A 79 -5.08 -1.14 11.97
N ILE A 80 -5.00 -0.83 10.68
CA ILE A 80 -3.72 -0.68 10.02
C ILE A 80 -3.05 0.56 10.60
N SER A 81 -1.90 0.35 11.27
CA SER A 81 -1.14 1.44 11.88
C SER A 81 -0.26 2.10 10.84
N GLY A 82 -0.64 3.32 10.45
CA GLY A 82 0.14 4.12 9.54
C GLY A 82 0.11 3.63 8.09
N SER A 83 0.80 4.35 7.22
CA SER A 83 1.01 3.94 5.84
C SER A 83 2.19 2.97 5.76
N PRO A 84 2.03 1.79 5.15
CA PRO A 84 3.18 0.92 4.87
C PRO A 84 4.13 1.61 3.89
N ALA A 85 5.38 1.17 3.85
CA ALA A 85 6.33 1.65 2.84
C ALA A 85 5.95 1.16 1.43
N TRP A 86 6.57 1.75 0.40
CA TRP A 86 6.38 1.30 -0.97
C TRP A 86 6.80 -0.16 -1.14
N PHE A 87 5.91 -0.96 -1.69
CA PHE A 87 6.06 -2.40 -1.84
C PHE A 87 5.85 -2.82 -3.29
N PHE A 88 6.79 -3.62 -3.80
CA PHE A 88 6.80 -4.13 -5.17
C PHE A 88 7.02 -5.61 -5.14
N THR A 89 6.42 -6.33 -6.08
CA THR A 89 6.54 -7.77 -6.22
C THR A 89 6.62 -8.19 -7.67
N ALA A 90 7.23 -9.35 -7.90
CA ALA A 90 7.13 -10.07 -9.17
C ALA A 90 6.99 -11.56 -8.88
N VAL A 91 6.15 -12.25 -9.64
CA VAL A 91 6.03 -13.70 -9.65
C VAL A 91 6.10 -14.17 -11.09
N GLN A 92 6.97 -15.12 -11.37
CA GLN A 92 7.19 -15.65 -12.70
C GLN A 92 7.51 -17.15 -12.63
N ASP A 93 6.82 -17.96 -13.44
CA ASP A 93 7.21 -19.34 -13.63
C ASP A 93 8.41 -19.42 -14.59
N VAL A 94 9.43 -20.16 -14.18
CA VAL A 94 10.67 -20.34 -14.93
C VAL A 94 10.99 -21.83 -15.08
N THR A 95 11.52 -22.21 -16.24
CA THR A 95 12.00 -23.57 -16.47
C THR A 95 13.50 -23.53 -16.61
N ILE A 96 14.18 -24.35 -15.82
CA ILE A 96 15.63 -24.52 -15.84
C ILE A 96 15.96 -25.83 -16.54
N GLU A 97 16.82 -25.77 -17.51
CA GLU A 97 17.35 -26.93 -18.24
C GLU A 97 18.81 -27.16 -17.84
N LYS A 98 19.26 -28.39 -18.05
CA LYS A 98 20.64 -28.78 -17.75
C LYS A 98 21.65 -28.00 -18.63
N ASP A 99 22.77 -27.62 -18.02
CA ASP A 99 23.93 -27.01 -18.70
C ASP A 99 23.57 -25.70 -19.45
N ARG A 100 22.63 -24.91 -18.93
CA ARG A 100 22.27 -23.60 -19.46
C ARG A 100 22.46 -22.48 -18.47
N GLU A 101 22.82 -21.31 -18.99
CA GLU A 101 22.85 -20.05 -18.24
C GLU A 101 21.53 -19.29 -18.49
N TYR A 102 21.03 -18.65 -17.43
CA TYR A 102 19.80 -17.88 -17.48
C TYR A 102 20.02 -16.47 -16.95
N LEU A 103 19.46 -15.52 -17.69
CA LEU A 103 19.35 -14.13 -17.27
C LEU A 103 17.85 -13.79 -17.24
N PHE A 104 17.32 -13.58 -16.01
CA PHE A 104 15.94 -13.17 -15.83
C PHE A 104 15.86 -11.67 -15.51
N SER A 105 15.10 -10.95 -16.32
CA SER A 105 14.66 -9.60 -16.00
C SER A 105 13.22 -9.67 -15.51
N VAL A 106 12.98 -9.25 -14.26
CA VAL A 106 11.66 -9.36 -13.63
C VAL A 106 11.04 -7.98 -13.44
N VAL A 107 9.86 -7.76 -14.04
CA VAL A 107 9.13 -6.50 -13.90
C VAL A 107 8.49 -6.44 -12.52
N MET A 108 8.95 -5.50 -11.70
CA MET A 108 8.48 -5.27 -10.35
C MET A 108 7.20 -4.47 -10.35
N LYS A 109 6.07 -5.12 -10.00
CA LYS A 109 4.75 -4.51 -9.95
C LYS A 109 4.55 -3.81 -8.61
N GLN A 110 4.13 -2.56 -8.65
CA GLN A 110 3.78 -1.79 -7.46
C GLN A 110 2.52 -2.36 -6.80
N GLN A 111 2.58 -2.63 -5.49
CA GLN A 111 1.48 -3.20 -4.70
C GLN A 111 0.80 -2.17 -3.80
N ILE A 112 1.45 -1.07 -3.51
CA ILE A 112 0.93 0.02 -2.69
C ILE A 112 0.41 1.15 -3.59
N ARG A 113 -0.76 1.68 -3.28
CA ARG A 113 -1.33 2.86 -3.93
C ARG A 113 -1.53 3.99 -2.93
N ARG A 114 -1.28 5.22 -3.36
CA ARG A 114 -1.60 6.41 -2.57
C ARG A 114 -3.07 6.78 -2.75
N LEU A 115 -3.75 6.99 -1.62
CA LEU A 115 -5.07 7.61 -1.56
C LEU A 115 -4.92 8.98 -0.90
N THR A 116 -5.43 10.00 -1.56
CA THR A 116 -5.54 11.35 -0.99
C THR A 116 -7.01 11.71 -0.87
N LEU A 117 -7.42 12.12 0.32
CA LEU A 117 -8.78 12.58 0.60
C LEU A 117 -8.75 14.05 0.95
N ILE A 118 -9.64 14.82 0.33
CA ILE A 118 -9.78 16.26 0.56
C ILE A 118 -11.17 16.53 1.09
N VAL A 119 -11.25 17.16 2.27
CA VAL A 119 -12.48 17.64 2.87
C VAL A 119 -12.56 19.14 2.69
N GLU A 120 -13.63 19.61 2.05
CA GLU A 120 -13.91 21.02 1.83
C GLU A 120 -15.05 21.49 2.75
N PRO A 121 -14.76 22.06 3.92
CA PRO A 121 -15.78 22.59 4.78
C PRO A 121 -16.45 23.81 4.13
N THR A 122 -17.78 23.80 4.07
CA THR A 122 -18.56 24.92 3.55
C THR A 122 -19.28 25.65 4.65
N GLY A 123 -19.46 26.96 4.48
CA GLY A 123 -20.23 27.79 5.41
C GLY A 123 -19.38 28.63 6.36
N LYS A 124 -20.07 29.45 7.18
CA LYS A 124 -19.46 30.47 8.04
C LYS A 124 -18.67 29.94 9.25
N THR A 125 -18.77 28.63 9.50
CA THR A 125 -18.09 27.97 10.65
C THR A 125 -16.81 27.24 10.23
N ALA A 126 -16.45 27.23 8.94
CA ALA A 126 -15.26 26.56 8.42
C ALA A 126 -13.96 27.04 9.11
N ASP A 127 -13.86 28.32 9.45
CA ASP A 127 -12.70 28.90 10.13
C ASP A 127 -12.63 28.54 11.64
N LEU A 128 -13.71 27.98 12.20
CA LEU A 128 -13.77 27.53 13.58
C LEU A 128 -13.38 26.06 13.75
N ILE A 129 -13.04 25.35 12.68
CA ILE A 129 -12.59 23.97 12.76
C ILE A 129 -11.15 23.93 13.28
N GLU A 130 -10.97 23.24 14.40
CA GLU A 130 -9.68 23.03 15.05
C GLU A 130 -8.95 21.81 14.50
N GLY A 131 -9.70 20.75 14.17
CA GLY A 131 -9.14 19.50 13.68
C GLY A 131 -10.19 18.60 13.04
N ILE A 132 -9.73 17.79 12.09
CA ILE A 132 -10.50 16.73 11.45
C ILE A 132 -9.70 15.44 11.57
N GLU A 133 -10.33 14.42 12.11
CA GLU A 133 -9.80 13.06 12.21
C GLU A 133 -10.86 12.06 11.75
N GLY A 134 -10.46 10.88 11.34
CA GLY A 134 -11.42 9.89 10.89
C GLY A 134 -10.80 8.53 10.66
N SER A 135 -11.55 7.69 9.98
CA SER A 135 -11.13 6.36 9.57
C SER A 135 -11.77 5.96 8.25
N LEU A 136 -11.14 5.04 7.55
CA LEU A 136 -11.66 4.41 6.35
C LEU A 136 -11.65 2.90 6.54
N SER A 137 -12.82 2.28 6.44
CA SER A 137 -12.99 0.83 6.51
C SER A 137 -12.84 0.15 5.15
N GLY A 138 -12.80 -1.19 5.13
CA GLY A 138 -12.74 -2.00 3.91
C GLY A 138 -11.39 -1.96 3.21
N VAL A 139 -10.32 -1.48 3.86
CA VAL A 139 -8.96 -1.51 3.33
C VAL A 139 -8.35 -2.89 3.48
N ALA A 140 -7.53 -3.31 2.53
CA ALA A 140 -6.91 -4.64 2.54
C ALA A 140 -5.78 -4.74 3.56
N GLY A 141 -5.89 -5.68 4.49
CA GLY A 141 -4.79 -6.08 5.38
C GLY A 141 -3.84 -7.07 4.73
N LYS A 142 -4.27 -7.77 3.66
CA LYS A 142 -3.46 -8.78 2.96
C LYS A 142 -3.66 -8.74 1.46
N ILE A 143 -2.62 -9.16 0.73
CA ILE A 143 -2.68 -9.49 -0.70
C ILE A 143 -1.93 -10.81 -0.95
N ASP A 144 -2.53 -11.68 -1.75
CA ASP A 144 -1.77 -12.71 -2.47
C ASP A 144 -1.34 -12.10 -3.82
N PHE A 145 -0.10 -11.70 -3.93
CA PHE A 145 0.40 -11.00 -5.11
C PHE A 145 0.68 -11.91 -6.33
N ALA A 146 0.59 -13.23 -6.18
CA ALA A 146 0.59 -14.15 -7.31
C ALA A 146 -0.76 -14.12 -8.04
N THR A 147 -1.86 -14.04 -7.30
CA THR A 147 -3.22 -13.99 -7.86
C THR A 147 -3.77 -12.56 -7.98
N GLY A 148 -3.22 -11.62 -7.22
CA GLY A 148 -3.73 -10.25 -7.09
C GLY A 148 -4.93 -10.14 -6.13
N SER A 149 -5.27 -11.21 -5.40
CA SER A 149 -6.42 -11.24 -4.49
C SER A 149 -6.14 -10.48 -3.20
N HIS A 150 -7.01 -9.53 -2.86
CA HIS A 150 -6.98 -8.77 -1.62
C HIS A 150 -7.91 -9.38 -0.59
N SER A 151 -7.51 -9.35 0.68
CA SER A 151 -8.26 -9.99 1.78
C SER A 151 -8.01 -9.30 3.13
N SER A 152 -8.64 -9.83 4.19
CA SER A 152 -8.55 -9.30 5.55
C SER A 152 -8.92 -7.83 5.61
N PRO A 153 -10.21 -7.50 5.34
CA PRO A 153 -10.67 -6.12 5.42
C PRO A 153 -10.40 -5.57 6.82
N SER A 154 -9.88 -4.37 6.84
CA SER A 154 -9.42 -3.65 8.03
C SER A 154 -9.83 -2.20 7.95
N GLU A 155 -9.49 -1.44 8.95
CA GLU A 155 -9.71 -0.01 9.04
C GLU A 155 -8.37 0.74 9.13
N VAL A 156 -8.26 1.92 8.51
CA VAL A 156 -7.11 2.80 8.63
C VAL A 156 -7.53 4.12 9.27
N LYS A 157 -6.74 4.63 10.24
CA LYS A 157 -6.93 5.95 10.83
C LYS A 157 -6.46 7.04 9.87
N LEU A 158 -7.21 8.14 9.84
CA LEU A 158 -6.98 9.28 8.97
C LEU A 158 -6.86 10.56 9.80
N ASP A 159 -5.71 11.22 9.71
CA ASP A 159 -5.48 12.53 10.32
C ASP A 159 -5.41 13.57 9.20
N PHE A 160 -6.31 14.55 9.22
CA PHE A 160 -6.37 15.58 8.21
C PHE A 160 -5.61 16.83 8.65
N THR A 161 -4.85 17.39 7.73
CA THR A 161 -4.11 18.63 7.92
C THR A 161 -4.74 19.73 7.08
N LYS A 162 -4.92 20.92 7.67
CA LYS A 162 -5.44 22.09 6.95
C LYS A 162 -4.41 22.59 5.93
N ILE A 163 -4.84 22.76 4.69
CA ILE A 163 -4.02 23.33 3.63
C ILE A 163 -3.98 24.85 3.84
N SER A 164 -2.78 25.40 4.01
CA SER A 164 -2.58 26.82 4.32
C SER A 164 -2.40 27.70 3.08
N GLU A 165 -1.98 27.11 1.95
CA GLU A 165 -1.57 27.86 0.76
C GLU A 165 -2.07 27.21 -0.53
N GLY A 166 -2.08 27.98 -1.63
CA GLY A 166 -2.46 27.51 -2.95
C GLY A 166 -3.96 27.51 -3.23
N ALA A 167 -4.37 26.85 -4.32
CA ALA A 167 -5.76 26.84 -4.79
C ALA A 167 -6.72 26.12 -3.82
N ASP A 168 -6.20 25.19 -3.02
CA ASP A 168 -6.96 24.42 -2.05
C ASP A 168 -6.83 24.95 -0.61
N ALA A 169 -6.31 26.17 -0.43
CA ALA A 169 -6.19 26.79 0.89
C ALA A 169 -7.55 26.85 1.62
N GLY A 170 -7.53 26.43 2.90
CA GLY A 170 -8.74 26.31 3.72
C GLY A 170 -9.40 24.92 3.71
N LYS A 171 -9.08 24.07 2.75
CA LYS A 171 -9.47 22.65 2.76
C LYS A 171 -8.59 21.84 3.70
N TRP A 172 -9.02 20.63 4.01
CA TRP A 172 -8.31 19.68 4.84
C TRP A 172 -7.96 18.44 4.02
N MET A 173 -6.73 17.96 4.14
CA MET A 173 -6.21 16.85 3.35
C MET A 173 -5.56 15.80 4.23
N THR A 174 -5.77 14.54 3.88
CA THR A 174 -4.97 13.41 4.35
C THR A 174 -4.47 12.60 3.16
N SER A 175 -3.31 11.99 3.30
CA SER A 175 -2.75 11.09 2.28
C SER A 175 -2.19 9.86 2.95
N VAL A 176 -2.66 8.68 2.51
CA VAL A 176 -2.29 7.38 3.05
C VAL A 176 -1.84 6.44 1.94
N LEU A 177 -0.93 5.54 2.27
CA LEU A 177 -0.49 4.46 1.40
C LEU A 177 -1.23 3.18 1.78
N LEU A 178 -1.92 2.56 0.84
CA LEU A 178 -2.76 1.38 1.08
C LEU A 178 -2.32 0.22 0.20
N LEU A 179 -2.38 -0.99 0.75
CA LEU A 179 -2.15 -2.22 0.00
C LEU A 179 -3.27 -2.46 -1.03
N GLY A 180 -4.48 -2.05 -0.71
CA GLY A 180 -5.65 -2.17 -1.56
C GLY A 180 -6.95 -2.05 -0.78
N ILE A 181 -8.02 -2.46 -1.44
CA ILE A 181 -9.38 -2.58 -0.90
C ILE A 181 -9.76 -4.05 -0.89
N ALA A 182 -10.39 -4.54 0.18
CA ALA A 182 -10.72 -5.96 0.39
C ALA A 182 -12.20 -6.25 0.70
N ASP A 183 -13.03 -5.22 0.80
CA ASP A 183 -14.46 -5.35 1.06
C ASP A 183 -15.27 -4.68 -0.06
N ASP A 184 -16.55 -5.03 -0.17
CA ASP A 184 -17.49 -4.38 -1.09
C ASP A 184 -17.94 -2.99 -0.60
N LYS A 185 -17.70 -2.68 0.68
CA LYS A 185 -18.05 -1.42 1.30
C LYS A 185 -16.85 -0.72 1.90
N GLN A 186 -16.68 0.54 1.54
CA GLN A 186 -15.69 1.44 2.11
C GLN A 186 -16.41 2.61 2.76
N GLN A 187 -16.42 2.63 4.08
CA GLN A 187 -17.04 3.68 4.88
C GLN A 187 -15.95 4.64 5.38
N LEU A 188 -16.08 5.89 4.97
CA LEU A 188 -15.32 7.00 5.56
C LEU A 188 -16.12 7.57 6.73
N SER A 189 -15.56 7.52 7.93
CA SER A 189 -16.12 8.16 9.13
C SER A 189 -15.19 9.30 9.53
N VAL A 190 -15.70 10.52 9.59
CA VAL A 190 -14.95 11.74 9.89
C VAL A 190 -15.55 12.45 11.09
N ASN A 191 -14.72 12.89 12.01
CA ASN A 191 -15.08 13.68 13.17
C ASN A 191 -14.41 15.07 13.11
N MET A 192 -15.22 16.14 13.02
CA MET A 192 -14.76 17.52 13.02
C MET A 192 -14.87 18.10 14.43
N ARG A 193 -13.76 18.63 14.92
CA ARG A 193 -13.68 19.36 16.20
C ARG A 193 -13.54 20.84 15.97
N PHE A 194 -14.19 21.63 16.81
CA PHE A 194 -14.16 23.10 16.74
C PHE A 194 -13.33 23.68 17.87
N ILE A 195 -12.80 24.89 17.64
CA ILE A 195 -11.99 25.61 18.61
C ILE A 195 -12.70 25.74 19.95
N LYS A 196 -11.94 25.56 21.02
CA LYS A 196 -12.43 25.64 22.39
C LYS A 196 -13.00 27.03 22.66
N GLY A 197 -14.23 27.07 23.20
CA GLY A 197 -14.95 28.33 23.46
C GLY A 197 -15.94 28.72 22.35
N SER A 198 -15.94 28.06 21.20
CA SER A 198 -17.05 28.11 20.26
C SER A 198 -18.27 27.42 20.86
N ALA A 199 -19.47 27.89 20.58
CA ALA A 199 -20.73 27.22 21.01
C ALA A 199 -21.03 25.95 20.18
N LEU A 200 -20.11 25.54 19.29
CA LEU A 200 -20.27 24.41 18.38
C LEU A 200 -19.89 23.08 19.05
N ARG A 201 -20.65 22.06 18.72
CA ARG A 201 -20.35 20.68 19.11
C ARG A 201 -19.61 19.96 17.97
N PRO A 202 -18.77 18.94 18.27
CA PRO A 202 -18.19 18.09 17.25
C PRO A 202 -19.26 17.53 16.31
N ILE A 203 -18.92 17.40 15.03
CA ILE A 203 -19.79 16.87 14.00
C ILE A 203 -19.16 15.58 13.47
N ALA A 204 -19.92 14.48 13.52
CA ALA A 204 -19.57 13.23 12.86
C ALA A 204 -20.24 13.18 11.48
N ILE A 205 -19.50 12.76 10.47
CA ILE A 205 -19.94 12.59 9.09
C ILE A 205 -19.52 11.21 8.62
N ASP A 206 -20.47 10.46 8.09
CA ASP A 206 -20.23 9.17 7.44
C ASP A 206 -20.48 9.29 5.94
N SER A 207 -19.59 8.74 5.14
CA SER A 207 -19.68 8.76 3.68
C SER A 207 -19.30 7.40 3.10
N ASP A 208 -20.12 6.92 2.16
CA ASP A 208 -19.82 5.71 1.41
C ASP A 208 -18.87 6.05 0.24
N LEU A 209 -17.67 5.52 0.28
CA LEU A 209 -16.65 5.67 -0.75
C LEU A 209 -16.50 4.43 -1.64
N SER A 210 -17.41 3.45 -1.57
CA SER A 210 -17.31 2.21 -2.34
C SER A 210 -17.26 2.46 -3.85
N ALA A 211 -18.08 3.35 -4.37
CA ALA A 211 -18.08 3.68 -5.79
C ALA A 211 -16.81 4.43 -6.25
N PRO A 212 -16.35 5.49 -5.57
CA PRO A 212 -15.06 6.13 -5.90
C PRO A 212 -13.86 5.19 -5.82
N LEU A 213 -13.86 4.23 -4.90
CA LEU A 213 -12.75 3.31 -4.67
C LEU A 213 -12.84 2.00 -5.47
N ALA A 214 -13.90 1.74 -6.24
CA ALA A 214 -14.11 0.48 -6.97
C ALA A 214 -12.93 0.07 -7.87
N GLY A 215 -12.22 1.05 -8.47
CA GLY A 215 -11.03 0.82 -9.29
C GLY A 215 -9.68 0.90 -8.56
N PHE A 216 -9.69 0.96 -7.23
CA PHE A 216 -8.48 1.23 -6.46
C PHE A 216 -7.38 0.18 -6.65
N ASN A 217 -7.73 -1.10 -6.78
CA ASN A 217 -6.78 -2.21 -6.89
C ASN A 217 -6.17 -2.36 -8.29
N THR A 218 -6.72 -1.74 -9.33
CA THR A 218 -6.35 -2.00 -10.73
C THR A 218 -5.26 -1.09 -11.27
N ASP A 219 -5.08 0.09 -10.71
CA ASP A 219 -4.16 1.12 -11.23
C ASP A 219 -3.27 1.69 -10.10
N LYS A 220 -2.45 0.83 -9.52
CA LYS A 220 -1.63 1.16 -8.36
C LYS A 220 -0.51 2.19 -8.61
N PRO A 221 0.10 2.28 -9.81
CA PRO A 221 1.09 3.31 -10.10
C PRO A 221 0.56 4.75 -10.04
N HIS A 222 -0.74 4.96 -10.31
CA HIS A 222 -1.34 6.29 -10.29
C HIS A 222 -2.07 6.55 -8.96
N PRO A 223 -1.73 7.62 -8.23
CA PRO A 223 -2.44 7.98 -7.01
C PRO A 223 -3.92 8.27 -7.30
N LEU A 224 -4.78 8.03 -6.31
CA LEU A 224 -6.19 8.41 -6.33
C LEU A 224 -6.39 9.64 -5.44
N VAL A 225 -7.06 10.66 -5.97
CA VAL A 225 -7.40 11.91 -5.27
C VAL A 225 -8.91 12.10 -5.31
#